data_f1b9e2c45ede4aa023f17da072185d06
#
_entry.id   f1b9e2c45ede4aa023f17da072185d06
#
_cell.length_a   1.000
_cell.length_b   1.000
_cell.length_c   1.000
_cell.angle_alpha   90.00
_cell.angle_beta   90.00
_cell.angle_gamma   90.00
#
_symmetry.space_group_name_H-M   'P 1'
#
loop_
_entity.id
_entity.type
_entity.pdbx_description
1 polymer ?
#
loop_
_entity_poly.entity_id
_entity_poly.type
_entity_poly.pdbx_seq_one_letter_code
_entity_poly.pdbx_strand_id
1 'polypeptide(L)'
;MGTESIVVDSSVLFALFFPEEYSKWSEEIIKEYSELHVPELVFLETSNAAWKRIIIFEQPSNIILENLRLLHRFISDTCVIHRNTDYLQRTIELSVRLETTIYDSLFLAIAEKYKTKVLTIDRKLVETLKRKKEEHRVVSPWNTNRR
;
A
#
# COMPACT_ATOMS: atom_id res chain seq x y z
N MET A 1 19.37 -14.38 7.92
CA MET A 1 18.25 -13.64 7.41
C MET A 1 17.34 -13.20 8.51
N GLY A 2 17.35 -11.98 8.86
CA GLY A 2 16.46 -11.47 9.87
C GLY A 2 15.02 -11.37 9.37
N THR A 3 14.09 -11.11 10.28
CA THR A 3 12.73 -10.76 9.97
C THR A 3 12.72 -9.35 9.40
N GLU A 4 12.18 -9.19 8.21
CA GLU A 4 12.05 -7.88 7.61
C GLU A 4 10.60 -7.47 7.55
N SER A 5 10.32 -6.29 8.09
CA SER A 5 8.99 -5.69 8.07
C SER A 5 8.90 -4.71 6.91
N ILE A 6 7.73 -4.60 6.33
CA ILE A 6 7.43 -3.61 5.32
C ILE A 6 5.99 -3.15 5.49
N VAL A 7 5.70 -1.90 5.19
CA VAL A 7 4.32 -1.40 5.11
C VAL A 7 3.88 -1.55 3.67
N VAL A 8 2.69 -2.09 3.46
CA VAL A 8 2.19 -2.38 2.10
C VAL A 8 1.07 -1.43 1.75
N ASP A 9 1.27 -0.66 0.68
CA ASP A 9 0.26 0.25 0.17
C ASP A 9 -0.90 -0.51 -0.48
N SER A 10 -2.08 0.09 -0.44
CA SER A 10 -3.29 -0.49 -1.05
C SER A 10 -3.08 -0.85 -2.52
N SER A 11 -2.28 -0.06 -3.24
CA SER A 11 -2.02 -0.31 -4.66
C SER A 11 -1.37 -1.68 -4.88
N VAL A 12 -0.41 -2.05 -4.05
CA VAL A 12 0.28 -3.34 -4.15
C VAL A 12 -0.68 -4.46 -3.76
N LEU A 13 -1.42 -4.29 -2.66
CA LEU A 13 -2.39 -5.29 -2.22
C LEU A 13 -3.41 -5.58 -3.31
N PHE A 14 -3.94 -4.53 -3.94
CA PHE A 14 -4.93 -4.68 -4.99
C PHE A 14 -4.35 -5.47 -6.18
N ALA A 15 -3.12 -5.15 -6.58
CA ALA A 15 -2.45 -5.80 -7.71
C ALA A 15 -2.19 -7.28 -7.48
N LEU A 16 -2.18 -7.74 -6.22
CA LEU A 16 -2.00 -9.16 -5.92
C LEU A 16 -3.22 -10.00 -6.32
N PHE A 17 -4.41 -9.40 -6.33
CA PHE A 17 -5.66 -10.12 -6.57
C PHE A 17 -6.40 -9.64 -7.82
N PHE A 18 -5.95 -8.55 -8.44
CA PHE A 18 -6.56 -8.00 -9.64
C PHE A 18 -5.46 -7.78 -10.68
N PRO A 19 -5.56 -8.41 -11.87
CA PRO A 19 -4.51 -8.29 -12.88
C PRO A 19 -4.27 -6.84 -13.30
N GLU A 20 -3.01 -6.40 -13.18
CA GLU A 20 -2.57 -5.05 -13.53
C GLU A 20 -1.14 -5.12 -14.03
N GLU A 21 -0.63 -4.00 -14.55
CA GLU A 21 0.71 -3.92 -15.11
C GLU A 21 1.78 -4.41 -14.15
N TYR A 22 1.67 -4.06 -12.86
CA TYR A 22 2.69 -4.40 -11.86
C TYR A 22 2.30 -5.54 -10.94
N SER A 23 1.32 -6.37 -11.34
CA SER A 23 0.90 -7.52 -10.51
C SER A 23 2.05 -8.50 -10.27
N LYS A 24 2.80 -8.81 -11.32
CA LYS A 24 3.91 -9.75 -11.19
C LYS A 24 5.02 -9.18 -10.29
N TRP A 25 5.35 -7.92 -10.46
CA TRP A 25 6.33 -7.26 -9.60
C TRP A 25 5.87 -7.29 -8.16
N SER A 26 4.60 -7.01 -7.92
CA SER A 26 4.02 -7.02 -6.57
C SER A 26 4.09 -8.40 -5.94
N GLU A 27 3.76 -9.43 -6.69
CA GLU A 27 3.83 -10.81 -6.21
C GLU A 27 5.24 -11.23 -5.83
N GLU A 28 6.21 -10.81 -6.63
CA GLU A 28 7.60 -11.17 -6.40
C GLU A 28 8.20 -10.42 -5.21
N ILE A 29 7.96 -9.10 -5.15
CA ILE A 29 8.59 -8.27 -4.13
C ILE A 29 8.03 -8.55 -2.73
N ILE A 30 6.74 -8.84 -2.62
CA ILE A 30 6.12 -9.03 -1.31
C ILE A 30 6.68 -10.27 -0.60
N LYS A 31 7.18 -11.23 -1.35
CA LYS A 31 7.78 -12.45 -0.80
C LYS A 31 9.11 -12.21 -0.09
N GLU A 32 9.72 -11.05 -0.31
CA GLU A 32 11.00 -10.73 0.31
C GLU A 32 10.84 -10.28 1.76
N TYR A 33 9.60 -10.10 2.22
CA TYR A 33 9.32 -9.59 3.56
C TYR A 33 8.55 -10.63 4.36
N SER A 34 8.91 -10.76 5.63
CA SER A 34 8.29 -11.75 6.52
C SER A 34 7.17 -11.17 7.36
N GLU A 35 7.09 -9.84 7.47
CA GLU A 35 6.05 -9.19 8.27
C GLU A 35 5.49 -8.00 7.50
N LEU A 36 4.20 -8.08 7.20
CA LEU A 36 3.51 -7.05 6.41
C LEU A 36 2.63 -6.22 7.32
N HIS A 37 2.79 -4.89 7.26
CA HIS A 37 2.01 -3.95 8.07
C HIS A 37 1.10 -3.13 7.18
N VAL A 38 -0.14 -2.95 7.59
CA VAL A 38 -1.13 -2.14 6.86
C VAL A 38 -2.01 -1.37 7.84
N PRO A 39 -2.51 -0.18 7.46
CA PRO A 39 -3.57 0.46 8.22
C PRO A 39 -4.93 -0.13 7.85
N GLU A 40 -5.91 0.01 8.72
CA GLU A 40 -7.29 -0.38 8.43
C GLU A 40 -7.81 0.24 7.14
N LEU A 41 -7.29 1.39 6.78
CA LEU A 41 -7.67 2.12 5.57
C LEU A 41 -7.61 1.25 4.31
N VAL A 42 -6.74 0.25 4.26
CA VAL A 42 -6.59 -0.59 3.07
C VAL A 42 -7.90 -1.29 2.69
N PHE A 43 -8.75 -1.61 3.67
CA PHE A 43 -10.02 -2.27 3.36
C PHE A 43 -10.94 -1.33 2.57
N LEU A 44 -10.97 -0.05 2.93
CA LEU A 44 -11.77 0.93 2.19
C LEU A 44 -11.16 1.26 0.83
N GLU A 45 -9.84 1.44 0.78
CA GLU A 45 -9.20 1.81 -0.47
C GLU A 45 -9.29 0.70 -1.51
N THR A 46 -9.08 -0.56 -1.10
CA THR A 46 -9.22 -1.68 -2.04
C THR A 46 -10.67 -1.89 -2.45
N SER A 47 -11.61 -1.64 -1.55
CA SER A 47 -13.04 -1.70 -1.88
C SER A 47 -13.41 -0.62 -2.90
N ASN A 48 -12.85 0.58 -2.74
CA ASN A 48 -13.09 1.66 -3.70
C ASN A 48 -12.51 1.33 -5.07
N ALA A 49 -11.32 0.72 -5.10
CA ALA A 49 -10.72 0.29 -6.36
C ALA A 49 -11.58 -0.78 -7.05
N ALA A 50 -12.14 -1.71 -6.28
CA ALA A 50 -13.06 -2.72 -6.81
C ALA A 50 -14.35 -2.08 -7.34
N TRP A 51 -14.88 -1.08 -6.62
CA TRP A 51 -16.05 -0.34 -7.06
C TRP A 51 -15.80 0.30 -8.42
N LYS A 52 -14.63 0.90 -8.62
CA LYS A 52 -14.27 1.49 -9.92
C LYS A 52 -14.26 0.45 -11.03
N ARG A 53 -13.76 -0.76 -10.75
CA ARG A 53 -13.76 -1.85 -11.75
C ARG A 53 -15.17 -2.21 -12.19
N ILE A 54 -16.12 -2.20 -11.26
CA ILE A 54 -17.50 -2.56 -11.57
C ILE A 54 -18.23 -1.41 -12.25
N ILE A 55 -18.20 -0.21 -11.67
CA ILE A 55 -19.06 0.91 -12.08
C ILE A 55 -18.45 1.70 -13.24
N ILE A 56 -17.13 1.93 -13.21
CA ILE A 56 -16.48 2.75 -14.24
C ILE A 56 -16.03 1.90 -15.41
N PHE A 57 -15.42 0.73 -15.13
CA PHE A 57 -14.87 -0.14 -16.17
C PHE A 57 -15.80 -1.27 -16.56
N GLU A 58 -17.00 -1.33 -15.98
CA GLU A 58 -18.08 -2.26 -16.32
C GLU A 58 -17.64 -3.74 -16.31
N GLN A 59 -16.75 -4.10 -15.38
CA GLN A 59 -16.32 -5.48 -15.22
C GLN A 59 -17.36 -6.27 -14.41
N PRO A 60 -17.42 -7.61 -14.59
CA PRO A 60 -18.45 -8.43 -13.93
C PRO A 60 -18.36 -8.34 -12.41
N SER A 61 -19.46 -7.89 -11.79
CA SER A 61 -19.48 -7.63 -10.34
C SER A 61 -19.23 -8.90 -9.51
N ASN A 62 -19.76 -10.05 -9.95
CA ASN A 62 -19.58 -11.28 -9.18
C ASN A 62 -18.11 -11.70 -9.09
N ILE A 63 -17.35 -11.53 -10.17
CA ILE A 63 -15.92 -11.86 -10.20
C ILE A 63 -15.14 -10.85 -9.34
N ILE A 64 -15.42 -9.56 -9.52
CA ILE A 64 -14.72 -8.51 -8.79
C ILE A 64 -14.97 -8.64 -7.28
N LEU A 65 -16.22 -8.88 -6.87
CA LEU A 65 -16.54 -8.99 -5.44
C LEU A 65 -15.92 -10.23 -4.82
N GLU A 66 -15.82 -11.32 -5.57
CA GLU A 66 -15.15 -12.52 -5.05
C GLU A 66 -13.66 -12.29 -4.87
N ASN A 67 -13.01 -11.64 -5.85
CA ASN A 67 -11.59 -11.31 -5.73
C ASN A 67 -11.34 -10.37 -4.56
N LEU A 68 -12.24 -9.41 -4.35
CA LEU A 68 -12.13 -8.50 -3.20
C LEU A 68 -12.25 -9.24 -1.88
N ARG A 69 -13.17 -10.20 -1.80
CA ARG A 69 -13.34 -11.01 -0.60
C ARG A 69 -12.06 -11.79 -0.29
N LEU A 70 -11.44 -12.37 -1.32
CA LEU A 70 -10.19 -13.10 -1.16
C LEU A 70 -9.06 -12.20 -0.72
N LEU A 71 -8.99 -10.99 -1.27
CA LEU A 71 -7.99 -10.00 -0.88
C LEU A 71 -8.16 -9.62 0.59
N HIS A 72 -9.37 -9.31 1.01
CA HIS A 72 -9.62 -8.91 2.40
C HIS A 72 -9.30 -10.04 3.36
N ARG A 73 -9.55 -11.27 2.97
CA ARG A 73 -9.18 -12.44 3.78
C ARG A 73 -7.66 -12.56 3.89
N PHE A 74 -6.95 -12.37 2.78
CA PHE A 74 -5.48 -12.38 2.78
C PHE A 74 -4.94 -11.34 3.75
N ILE A 75 -5.48 -10.11 3.70
CA ILE A 75 -5.05 -9.05 4.60
C ILE A 75 -5.29 -9.44 6.06
N SER A 76 -6.49 -9.95 6.37
CA SER A 76 -6.84 -10.32 7.73
C SER A 76 -6.00 -11.47 8.28
N ASP A 77 -5.64 -12.42 7.42
CA ASP A 77 -4.91 -13.61 7.84
C ASP A 77 -3.40 -13.38 7.89
N THR A 78 -2.88 -12.42 7.12
CA THR A 78 -1.44 -12.32 6.87
C THR A 78 -0.81 -11.04 7.43
N CYS A 79 -1.55 -9.94 7.49
CA CYS A 79 -0.97 -8.64 7.82
C CYS A 79 -1.19 -8.25 9.27
N VAL A 80 -0.25 -7.45 9.80
CA VAL A 80 -0.44 -6.74 11.05
C VAL A 80 -1.24 -5.49 10.73
N ILE A 81 -2.46 -5.41 11.26
CA ILE A 81 -3.40 -4.34 10.92
C ILE A 81 -3.36 -3.27 12.01
N HIS A 82 -3.12 -2.03 11.61
CA HIS A 82 -3.02 -0.89 12.52
C HIS A 82 -4.28 -0.05 12.45
N ARG A 83 -4.74 0.45 13.61
CA ARG A 83 -5.87 1.37 13.63
C ARG A 83 -5.42 2.71 13.09
N ASN A 84 -6.21 3.28 12.19
CA ASN A 84 -5.90 4.59 11.59
C ASN A 84 -5.69 5.65 12.68
N THR A 85 -6.52 5.63 13.72
CA THR A 85 -6.51 6.65 14.76
C THR A 85 -5.23 6.65 15.60
N ASP A 86 -4.47 5.56 15.61
CA ASP A 86 -3.24 5.49 16.40
C ASP A 86 -2.11 6.32 15.79
N TYR A 87 -2.27 6.81 14.55
CA TYR A 87 -1.20 7.49 13.82
C TYR A 87 -1.58 8.89 13.35
N LEU A 88 -2.74 9.42 13.75
CA LEU A 88 -3.27 10.66 13.19
C LEU A 88 -2.33 11.85 13.36
N GLN A 89 -1.72 11.99 14.53
CA GLN A 89 -0.84 13.13 14.81
C GLN A 89 0.35 13.17 13.85
N ARG A 90 1.05 12.05 13.73
CA ARG A 90 2.22 11.99 12.86
C ARG A 90 1.83 12.04 11.39
N THR A 91 0.67 11.48 11.05
CA THR A 91 0.15 11.49 9.70
C THR A 91 -0.06 12.91 9.19
N ILE A 92 -0.70 13.78 9.99
CA ILE A 92 -0.93 15.16 9.55
C ILE A 92 0.39 15.93 9.44
N GLU A 93 1.34 15.69 10.35
CA GLU A 93 2.65 16.34 10.29
C GLU A 93 3.39 15.98 9.00
N LEU A 94 3.40 14.70 8.65
CA LEU A 94 4.04 14.25 7.41
C LEU A 94 3.31 14.77 6.17
N SER A 95 1.99 14.76 6.20
CA SER A 95 1.18 15.23 5.08
C SER A 95 1.51 16.69 4.74
N VAL A 96 1.60 17.53 5.76
CA VAL A 96 1.91 18.96 5.56
C VAL A 96 3.35 19.12 5.05
N ARG A 97 4.29 18.41 5.65
CA ARG A 97 5.71 18.55 5.31
C ARG A 97 6.03 18.00 3.92
N LEU A 98 5.47 16.85 3.58
CA LEU A 98 5.79 16.17 2.33
C LEU A 98 4.84 16.53 1.19
N GLU A 99 3.74 17.23 1.51
CA GLU A 99 2.69 17.58 0.55
C GLU A 99 2.08 16.32 -0.09
N THR A 100 1.91 15.30 0.75
CA THR A 100 1.23 14.06 0.40
C THR A 100 -0.15 14.07 1.04
N THR A 101 -1.08 13.28 0.49
CA THR A 101 -2.41 13.21 1.07
C THR A 101 -2.35 12.60 2.47
N ILE A 102 -3.38 12.84 3.27
CA ILE A 102 -3.52 12.19 4.57
C ILE A 102 -3.47 10.67 4.40
N TYR A 103 -4.13 10.16 3.35
CA TYR A 103 -4.21 8.72 3.11
C TYR A 103 -2.82 8.12 2.85
N ASP A 104 -2.04 8.72 1.95
CA ASP A 104 -0.68 8.26 1.66
C ASP A 104 0.22 8.42 2.88
N SER A 105 0.06 9.53 3.60
CA SER A 105 0.90 9.85 4.76
C SER A 105 0.67 8.89 5.92
N LEU A 106 -0.51 8.29 6.00
CA LEU A 106 -0.78 7.29 7.04
C LEU A 106 0.16 6.09 6.89
N PHE A 107 0.36 5.61 5.66
CA PHE A 107 1.30 4.51 5.40
C PHE A 107 2.72 4.91 5.77
N LEU A 108 3.11 6.16 5.44
CA LEU A 108 4.45 6.66 5.76
C LEU A 108 4.66 6.77 7.26
N ALA A 109 3.63 7.17 8.00
CA ALA A 109 3.71 7.28 9.46
C ALA A 109 3.93 5.92 10.13
N ILE A 110 3.22 4.89 9.64
CA ILE A 110 3.39 3.54 10.15
C ILE A 110 4.82 3.03 9.85
N ALA A 111 5.29 3.27 8.62
CA ALA A 111 6.62 2.84 8.22
C ALA A 111 7.70 3.50 9.09
N GLU A 112 7.51 4.76 9.43
CA GLU A 112 8.44 5.49 10.28
C GLU A 112 8.55 4.85 11.66
N LYS A 113 7.42 4.46 12.24
CA LYS A 113 7.40 3.82 13.55
C LYS A 113 8.19 2.51 13.55
N TYR A 114 8.08 1.74 12.50
CA TYR A 114 8.76 0.44 12.39
C TYR A 114 10.12 0.53 11.70
N LYS A 115 10.58 1.76 11.43
CA LYS A 115 11.89 2.01 10.80
C LYS A 115 12.05 1.24 9.51
N THR A 116 11.01 1.28 8.70
CA THR A 116 10.98 0.60 7.41
C THR A 116 10.40 1.53 6.34
N LYS A 117 10.03 0.97 5.22
CA LYS A 117 9.57 1.71 4.04
C LYS A 117 8.16 1.28 3.66
N VAL A 118 7.56 1.99 2.71
CA VAL A 118 6.25 1.65 2.14
C VAL A 118 6.47 1.04 0.76
N LEU A 119 5.94 -0.15 0.57
CA LEU A 119 5.94 -0.84 -0.70
C LEU A 119 4.76 -0.31 -1.52
N THR A 120 5.02 0.31 -2.67
CA THR A 120 3.97 0.98 -3.44
C THR A 120 4.21 0.87 -4.94
N ILE A 121 3.11 0.88 -5.70
CA ILE A 121 3.13 1.04 -7.16
C ILE A 121 2.37 2.30 -7.57
N ASP A 122 2.21 3.24 -6.67
CA ASP A 122 1.60 4.55 -6.95
C ASP A 122 2.69 5.51 -7.45
N ARG A 123 2.76 5.69 -8.77
CA ARG A 123 3.78 6.54 -9.38
C ARG A 123 3.71 7.97 -8.87
N LYS A 124 2.51 8.49 -8.67
CA LYS A 124 2.32 9.87 -8.23
C LYS A 124 2.94 10.10 -6.85
N LEU A 125 2.74 9.14 -5.94
CA LEU A 125 3.36 9.21 -4.62
C LEU A 125 4.87 9.21 -4.72
N VAL A 126 5.43 8.29 -5.52
CA VAL A 126 6.88 8.20 -5.70
C VAL A 126 7.45 9.51 -6.25
N GLU A 127 6.79 10.10 -7.24
CA GLU A 127 7.25 11.35 -7.84
C GLU A 127 7.17 12.51 -6.84
N THR A 128 6.13 12.57 -6.02
CA THR A 128 6.02 13.59 -4.97
C THR A 128 7.18 13.48 -3.99
N LEU A 129 7.48 12.25 -3.55
CA LEU A 129 8.58 12.03 -2.62
C LEU A 129 9.94 12.35 -3.25
N LYS A 130 10.11 12.07 -4.54
CA LYS A 130 11.33 12.47 -5.25
C LYS A 130 11.54 13.96 -5.22
N ARG A 131 10.48 14.74 -5.49
CA ARG A 131 10.57 16.20 -5.46
C ARG A 131 10.95 16.72 -4.07
N LYS A 132 10.56 16.01 -3.03
CA LYS A 132 10.86 16.36 -1.64
C LYS A 132 12.19 15.76 -1.15
N LYS A 133 12.89 15.02 -2.01
CA LYS A 133 14.12 14.30 -1.68
C LYS A 133 13.91 13.29 -0.55
N GLU A 134 12.74 12.66 -0.55
CA GLU A 134 12.31 11.68 0.45
C GLU A 134 11.99 10.32 -0.18
N GLU A 135 12.53 10.06 -1.36
CA GLU A 135 12.25 8.84 -2.11
C GLU A 135 12.66 7.57 -1.33
N HIS A 136 13.60 7.71 -0.43
CA HIS A 136 14.06 6.59 0.39
C HIS A 136 12.96 6.00 1.29
N ARG A 137 11.82 6.69 1.41
CA ARG A 137 10.70 6.23 2.23
C ARG A 137 9.89 5.12 1.57
N VAL A 138 10.12 4.86 0.28
CA VAL A 138 9.33 3.88 -0.46
C VAL A 138 10.19 2.90 -1.23
N VAL A 139 9.61 1.72 -1.51
CA VAL A 139 10.14 0.72 -2.43
C VAL A 139 9.11 0.59 -3.55
N SER A 140 9.54 0.78 -4.79
CA SER A 140 8.63 0.79 -5.94
C SER A 140 9.35 0.27 -7.19
N PRO A 141 8.62 -0.01 -8.29
CA PRO A 141 9.27 -0.41 -9.54
C PRO A 141 10.18 0.67 -10.12
N TRP A 142 9.98 1.93 -9.69
CA TRP A 142 10.73 3.08 -10.25
C TRP A 142 11.90 3.52 -9.40
N ASN A 143 12.06 2.94 -8.22
CA ASN A 143 13.25 3.14 -7.38
C ASN A 143 13.70 1.78 -6.86
N THR A 144 14.12 0.93 -7.77
CA THR A 144 14.44 -0.47 -7.50
C THR A 144 15.60 -0.66 -6.54
N ASN A 145 16.27 0.41 -6.16
CA ASN A 145 17.41 0.36 -5.26
C ASN A 145 16.95 0.15 -3.82
N ARG A 146 16.34 -1.00 -3.57
CA ARG A 146 15.78 -1.34 -2.27
C ARG A 146 16.77 -2.01 -1.33
N ARG A 147 18.00 -2.13 -1.75
CA ARG A 147 19.06 -2.75 -0.95
C ARG A 147 20.00 -1.74 -0.36
#